data_840d74107e6c03fac425970eeb860273
#
_entry.id   840d74107e6c03fac425970eeb860273
#
_cell.length_a   1.000
_cell.length_b   1.000
_cell.length_c   1.000
_cell.angle_alpha   90.00
_cell.angle_beta   90.00
_cell.angle_gamma   90.00
#
_symmetry.space_group_name_H-M   'P 1'
#
loop_
_entity.id
_entity.type
_entity.pdbx_description
1 polymer ?
#
loop_
_entity_poly.entity_id
_entity_poly.type
_entity_poly.pdbx_seq_one_letter_code
_entity_poly.pdbx_strand_id
1 'polypeptide(L)'
;MLTGCGKSAVSEEQAEPESSEAAETQQTDLPVNVLDDNYRTTYEIFVYSFYDSDGDGIGDLNGVTKKLDYINDGDDSTDTDLGCNEIWLMPISPSTTYHKYDVTDYKDIDPEYGTLEDFDNLVKECHDRGVNVIIDTVFNHSSSQHPWFKEATDYLKEHPGLEFGGSEDTGDTEAAGGAVPEQALSECPYLDYYHFSNTKEAGYEPVSDTDYFYEARFWSEMPDLNLDSDALRQELSDITHFWTGRGVDGFRLDATTYYYTGDDQKNIEFLKWLKEDNPDAYFVGEAWANAATYQKYYESGIDSFFDFEYAGSEGIIASIVRGNSPASRFAEALENTEKTLQGRSESAVNAPFYTNHDMARSAGYYTGSGGQDKIKLSYGLSLIMGGNSFIYYGEELGMKGSGKDENKRAPMYWSTTDLQGMCKGPKNMDSFKMKYPALDEQTKDPYSIYNYFKAVIRLRNAYPVVARGTTTAVKELSNKEICAFTRSVSPEQAGDYFGPSSLLFIINASPDEQTVDLGLSETAKEYTALSYQINTTEAVSTLTDNTLTMAPYGIAVLTR
;
A
#
# COMPACT_ATOMS: atom_id res chain seq x y z
N MET A 1 46.98 -3.39 -81.34
CA MET A 1 47.54 -2.04 -81.21
C MET A 1 46.90 -1.29 -80.12
N LEU A 2 47.72 -0.80 -79.16
CA LEU A 2 47.48 0.26 -78.16
C LEU A 2 46.52 -0.08 -77.01
N THR A 3 46.99 -0.53 -75.86
CA THR A 3 47.57 0.16 -74.69
C THR A 3 46.75 1.32 -74.19
N GLY A 4 46.19 1.16 -72.94
CA GLY A 4 45.58 2.18 -72.14
C GLY A 4 45.58 1.78 -70.70
N CYS A 5 46.41 2.42 -69.85
CA CYS A 5 46.62 2.22 -68.44
C CYS A 5 45.38 2.39 -67.64
N GLY A 6 45.13 1.44 -66.74
CA GLY A 6 44.21 1.58 -65.60
C GLY A 6 44.84 2.39 -64.48
N LYS A 7 44.06 3.26 -63.84
CA LYS A 7 44.31 3.82 -62.56
C LYS A 7 43.40 3.11 -61.55
N SER A 8 44.00 2.43 -60.57
CA SER A 8 43.34 1.92 -59.39
C SER A 8 42.81 3.09 -58.55
N ALA A 9 41.52 3.14 -58.39
CA ALA A 9 40.90 3.95 -57.34
C ALA A 9 40.87 3.11 -56.01
N VAL A 10 41.58 3.58 -55.03
CA VAL A 10 41.50 3.11 -53.68
C VAL A 10 40.16 3.63 -53.12
N SER A 11 39.23 2.74 -52.85
CA SER A 11 38.04 3.06 -52.11
C SER A 11 38.45 3.29 -50.66
N GLU A 12 38.33 4.50 -50.16
CA GLU A 12 38.28 4.81 -48.75
C GLU A 12 37.02 4.15 -48.18
N GLU A 13 37.20 3.10 -47.42
CA GLU A 13 36.22 2.50 -46.54
C GLU A 13 35.98 3.51 -45.41
N GLN A 14 34.86 4.25 -45.52
CA GLN A 14 34.35 5.02 -44.38
C GLN A 14 33.96 4.01 -43.30
N ALA A 15 34.73 3.97 -42.23
CA ALA A 15 34.32 3.34 -40.99
C ALA A 15 33.02 4.02 -40.50
N GLU A 16 31.92 3.29 -40.52
CA GLU A 16 30.73 3.66 -39.77
C GLU A 16 31.14 3.80 -38.29
N PRO A 17 30.66 4.82 -37.59
CA PRO A 17 30.92 4.90 -36.17
C PRO A 17 30.27 3.68 -35.52
N GLU A 18 31.06 2.89 -34.80
CA GLU A 18 30.58 1.89 -33.85
C GLU A 18 29.52 2.58 -33.00
N SER A 19 28.29 2.11 -33.15
CA SER A 19 27.21 2.48 -32.23
C SER A 19 27.67 2.09 -30.84
N SER A 20 27.83 3.09 -29.98
CA SER A 20 28.05 2.88 -28.57
C SER A 20 26.85 2.08 -27.99
N GLU A 21 27.01 0.78 -27.83
CA GLU A 21 26.26 -0.02 -26.88
C GLU A 21 26.65 0.46 -25.48
N ALA A 22 26.05 1.54 -25.05
CA ALA A 22 26.22 2.03 -23.69
C ALA A 22 24.95 2.73 -23.23
N ALA A 23 23.90 1.96 -23.13
CA ALA A 23 22.78 2.20 -22.24
C ALA A 23 22.13 0.83 -22.00
N GLU A 24 22.90 -0.13 -21.51
CA GLU A 24 22.29 -1.30 -20.92
C GLU A 24 21.56 -0.85 -19.65
N THR A 25 20.27 -0.77 -19.82
CA THR A 25 19.18 -1.08 -18.91
C THR A 25 19.64 -1.50 -17.52
N GLN A 26 19.01 -0.90 -16.55
CA GLN A 26 19.00 -1.34 -15.17
C GLN A 26 18.91 -2.88 -15.14
N GLN A 27 19.85 -3.47 -14.49
CA GLN A 27 20.22 -4.88 -14.49
C GLN A 27 19.02 -5.84 -14.45
N THR A 28 18.70 -6.48 -15.57
CA THR A 28 17.57 -7.41 -15.73
C THR A 28 17.88 -8.83 -15.24
N ASP A 29 19.13 -9.13 -14.87
CA ASP A 29 19.59 -10.50 -14.59
C ASP A 29 19.70 -10.83 -13.10
N LEU A 30 19.00 -10.11 -12.21
CA LEU A 30 18.98 -10.45 -10.80
C LEU A 30 18.09 -11.69 -10.58
N PRO A 31 18.59 -12.70 -9.84
CA PRO A 31 17.75 -13.81 -9.45
C PRO A 31 16.60 -13.31 -8.56
N VAL A 32 15.43 -13.88 -8.72
CA VAL A 32 14.27 -13.57 -7.89
C VAL A 32 14.11 -14.64 -6.82
N ASN A 33 13.94 -14.22 -5.57
CA ASN A 33 13.65 -15.11 -4.47
C ASN A 33 12.13 -15.18 -4.27
N VAL A 34 11.56 -16.38 -4.31
CA VAL A 34 10.17 -16.58 -3.91
C VAL A 34 10.09 -16.44 -2.40
N LEU A 35 9.27 -15.48 -1.95
CA LEU A 35 9.07 -15.20 -0.52
C LEU A 35 7.77 -15.85 -0.07
N ASP A 36 7.87 -16.67 0.98
CA ASP A 36 6.74 -17.38 1.59
C ASP A 36 6.43 -16.78 2.97
N ASP A 37 6.32 -15.46 3.02
CA ASP A 37 6.02 -14.73 4.25
C ASP A 37 5.38 -13.35 3.97
N ASN A 38 5.22 -12.53 5.02
CA ASN A 38 4.54 -11.24 4.99
C ASN A 38 5.45 -10.07 4.54
N TYR A 39 6.66 -10.31 4.04
CA TYR A 39 7.57 -9.27 3.52
C TYR A 39 7.39 -9.08 2.01
N ARG A 40 6.19 -8.72 1.61
CA ARG A 40 5.73 -8.63 0.22
C ARG A 40 5.80 -7.21 -0.33
N THR A 41 5.40 -7.07 -1.59
CA THR A 41 5.09 -5.79 -2.24
C THR A 41 3.64 -5.86 -2.69
N THR A 42 2.80 -5.08 -2.04
CA THR A 42 1.35 -5.11 -2.20
C THR A 42 0.88 -4.02 -3.16
N TYR A 43 0.04 -4.39 -4.11
CA TYR A 43 -0.60 -3.47 -5.04
C TYR A 43 -2.06 -3.24 -4.64
N GLU A 44 -2.38 -2.04 -4.17
CA GLU A 44 -3.72 -1.63 -3.74
C GLU A 44 -4.58 -1.30 -4.94
N ILE A 45 -5.73 -1.96 -5.08
CA ILE A 45 -6.63 -1.87 -6.23
C ILE A 45 -8.01 -1.34 -5.80
N PHE A 46 -8.42 -0.22 -6.36
CA PHE A 46 -9.82 0.19 -6.36
C PHE A 46 -10.51 -0.42 -7.58
N VAL A 47 -11.22 -1.53 -7.39
CA VAL A 47 -11.82 -2.35 -8.45
C VAL A 47 -12.67 -1.51 -9.40
N TYR A 48 -13.53 -0.63 -8.86
CA TYR A 48 -14.42 0.28 -9.61
C TYR A 48 -13.75 1.04 -10.75
N SER A 49 -12.48 1.39 -10.57
CA SER A 49 -11.73 2.25 -11.49
C SER A 49 -10.55 1.55 -12.16
N PHE A 50 -10.38 0.23 -12.00
CA PHE A 50 -9.20 -0.47 -12.47
C PHE A 50 -9.32 -0.93 -13.93
N TYR A 51 -10.21 -1.87 -14.22
CA TYR A 51 -10.43 -2.36 -15.60
C TYR A 51 -11.86 -2.89 -15.77
N ASP A 52 -12.58 -2.35 -16.75
CA ASP A 52 -13.93 -2.73 -17.13
C ASP A 52 -13.88 -3.91 -18.11
N SER A 53 -14.34 -5.09 -17.70
CA SER A 53 -14.25 -6.29 -18.51
C SER A 53 -15.48 -6.59 -19.35
N ASP A 54 -16.63 -6.01 -19.00
CA ASP A 54 -17.93 -6.25 -19.61
C ASP A 54 -18.51 -5.06 -20.40
N GLY A 55 -17.93 -3.85 -20.24
CA GLY A 55 -18.25 -2.67 -21.04
C GLY A 55 -19.29 -1.74 -20.44
N ASP A 56 -19.63 -1.86 -19.16
CA ASP A 56 -20.60 -1.00 -18.49
C ASP A 56 -19.98 0.35 -18.01
N GLY A 57 -18.70 0.40 -17.90
CA GLY A 57 -17.87 1.55 -17.50
C GLY A 57 -17.42 1.53 -16.07
N ILE A 58 -17.68 0.45 -15.33
CA ILE A 58 -17.23 0.16 -13.97
C ILE A 58 -16.20 -0.96 -14.05
N GLY A 59 -15.15 -0.90 -13.26
CA GLY A 59 -14.19 -1.99 -13.15
C GLY A 59 -14.76 -3.15 -12.33
N ASP A 60 -14.33 -4.37 -12.64
CA ASP A 60 -14.86 -5.60 -12.08
C ASP A 60 -13.77 -6.62 -11.79
N LEU A 61 -14.08 -7.71 -11.06
CA LEU A 61 -13.13 -8.75 -10.66
C LEU A 61 -12.52 -9.50 -11.86
N ASN A 62 -13.31 -9.72 -12.90
CA ASN A 62 -12.81 -10.29 -14.15
C ASN A 62 -11.83 -9.34 -14.85
N GLY A 63 -12.04 -8.03 -14.69
CA GLY A 63 -11.12 -7.01 -15.15
C GLY A 63 -9.78 -7.04 -14.40
N VAL A 64 -9.81 -7.21 -13.08
CA VAL A 64 -8.60 -7.42 -12.28
C VAL A 64 -7.89 -8.69 -12.75
N THR A 65 -8.60 -9.80 -12.90
CA THR A 65 -8.07 -11.08 -13.40
C THR A 65 -7.39 -10.92 -14.77
N LYS A 66 -8.00 -10.19 -15.71
CA LYS A 66 -7.40 -9.90 -17.04
C LYS A 66 -6.13 -9.04 -16.98
N LYS A 67 -5.89 -8.36 -15.86
CA LYS A 67 -4.72 -7.48 -15.66
C LYS A 67 -3.70 -8.04 -14.69
N LEU A 68 -3.82 -9.29 -14.27
CA LEU A 68 -2.82 -9.92 -13.40
C LEU A 68 -1.44 -9.95 -14.03
N ASP A 69 -1.32 -10.23 -15.33
CA ASP A 69 -0.02 -10.23 -16.02
C ASP A 69 0.66 -8.85 -16.05
N TYR A 70 -0.07 -7.76 -15.78
CA TYR A 70 0.52 -6.45 -15.56
C TYR A 70 1.10 -6.32 -14.14
N ILE A 71 0.46 -6.95 -13.17
CA ILE A 71 0.85 -6.90 -11.74
C ILE A 71 1.98 -7.90 -11.48
N ASN A 72 1.77 -9.15 -11.92
CA ASN A 72 2.71 -10.27 -11.84
C ASN A 72 2.26 -11.34 -12.85
N ASP A 73 3.14 -11.69 -13.80
CA ASP A 73 2.84 -12.68 -14.83
C ASP A 73 3.15 -14.13 -14.40
N GLY A 74 3.71 -14.32 -13.20
CA GLY A 74 4.07 -15.62 -12.64
C GLY A 74 5.35 -16.21 -13.24
N ASP A 75 6.10 -15.46 -14.02
CA ASP A 75 7.36 -15.90 -14.63
C ASP A 75 8.52 -14.97 -14.25
N ASP A 76 9.25 -15.34 -13.20
CA ASP A 76 10.38 -14.58 -12.68
C ASP A 76 11.53 -14.38 -13.68
N SER A 77 11.51 -15.10 -14.82
CA SER A 77 12.50 -14.94 -15.89
C SER A 77 12.20 -13.78 -16.84
N THR A 78 11.00 -13.20 -16.76
CA THR A 78 10.58 -12.06 -17.60
C THR A 78 10.78 -10.71 -16.88
N ASP A 79 10.60 -9.64 -17.62
CA ASP A 79 10.57 -8.25 -17.14
C ASP A 79 9.36 -7.53 -17.76
N THR A 80 8.20 -8.19 -17.79
CA THR A 80 7.01 -7.68 -18.48
C THR A 80 5.96 -7.10 -17.53
N ASP A 81 6.04 -7.40 -16.24
CA ASP A 81 5.13 -7.01 -15.17
C ASP A 81 5.73 -5.98 -14.19
N LEU A 82 4.96 -5.60 -13.15
CA LEU A 82 5.45 -4.79 -12.04
C LEU A 82 6.28 -5.60 -11.04
N GLY A 83 5.99 -6.89 -10.88
CA GLY A 83 6.62 -7.78 -9.91
C GLY A 83 6.03 -7.68 -8.49
N CYS A 84 4.81 -7.13 -8.32
CA CYS A 84 4.11 -7.16 -7.04
C CYS A 84 3.64 -8.60 -6.74
N ASN A 85 3.79 -9.05 -5.50
CA ASN A 85 3.48 -10.42 -5.09
C ASN A 85 2.36 -10.51 -4.05
N GLU A 86 1.60 -9.44 -3.89
CA GLU A 86 0.34 -9.36 -3.15
C GLU A 86 -0.55 -8.28 -3.77
N ILE A 87 -1.87 -8.52 -3.79
CA ILE A 87 -2.86 -7.49 -4.10
C ILE A 87 -3.73 -7.21 -2.87
N TRP A 88 -4.06 -5.94 -2.68
CA TRP A 88 -5.09 -5.50 -1.76
C TRP A 88 -6.28 -5.00 -2.56
N LEU A 89 -7.42 -5.69 -2.46
CA LEU A 89 -8.69 -5.23 -3.00
C LEU A 89 -9.36 -4.31 -1.97
N MET A 90 -9.55 -3.03 -2.30
CA MET A 90 -10.43 -2.13 -1.55
C MET A 90 -11.83 -2.77 -1.47
N PRO A 91 -12.76 -2.28 -0.61
CA PRO A 91 -14.01 -3.00 -0.33
C PRO A 91 -14.72 -3.51 -1.57
N ILE A 92 -15.06 -4.82 -1.55
CA ILE A 92 -15.69 -5.55 -2.66
C ILE A 92 -17.11 -6.03 -2.35
N SER A 93 -17.53 -5.87 -1.10
CA SER A 93 -18.84 -6.33 -0.63
C SER A 93 -19.98 -5.43 -1.11
N PRO A 94 -21.24 -5.94 -1.18
CA PRO A 94 -22.41 -5.16 -1.51
C PRO A 94 -22.55 -3.90 -0.67
N SER A 95 -22.83 -2.78 -1.33
CA SER A 95 -22.86 -1.45 -0.72
C SER A 95 -23.80 -0.53 -1.48
N THR A 96 -24.18 0.59 -0.87
CA THR A 96 -24.99 1.64 -1.52
C THR A 96 -24.16 2.72 -2.19
N THR A 97 -22.84 2.74 -1.93
CA THR A 97 -21.92 3.76 -2.47
C THR A 97 -20.89 3.17 -3.41
N TYR A 98 -20.28 4.04 -4.24
CA TYR A 98 -19.23 3.65 -5.17
C TYR A 98 -17.93 3.20 -4.49
N HIS A 99 -17.67 3.67 -3.26
CA HIS A 99 -16.46 3.34 -2.50
C HIS A 99 -16.57 2.06 -1.68
N LYS A 100 -17.80 1.55 -1.50
CA LYS A 100 -18.13 0.28 -0.86
C LYS A 100 -17.80 0.16 0.65
N TYR A 101 -17.47 1.27 1.34
CA TYR A 101 -17.22 1.25 2.78
C TYR A 101 -18.50 1.13 3.64
N ASP A 102 -19.70 1.39 3.09
CA ASP A 102 -20.99 1.15 3.76
C ASP A 102 -21.54 -0.24 3.39
N VAL A 103 -21.00 -1.27 4.05
CA VAL A 103 -21.29 -2.68 3.73
C VAL A 103 -22.72 -3.07 4.07
N THR A 104 -23.42 -3.69 3.13
CA THR A 104 -24.79 -4.23 3.31
C THR A 104 -24.84 -5.75 3.44
N ASP A 105 -23.79 -6.47 3.02
CA ASP A 105 -23.58 -7.90 3.22
C ASP A 105 -22.07 -8.18 3.23
N TYR A 106 -21.56 -8.71 4.34
CA TYR A 106 -20.12 -8.99 4.51
C TYR A 106 -19.64 -10.28 3.83
N LYS A 107 -20.55 -11.14 3.37
CA LYS A 107 -20.23 -12.48 2.84
C LYS A 107 -20.61 -12.63 1.35
N ASP A 108 -20.73 -11.52 0.61
CA ASP A 108 -21.01 -11.53 -0.82
C ASP A 108 -20.16 -10.50 -1.57
N ILE A 109 -20.15 -10.60 -2.89
CA ILE A 109 -19.53 -9.65 -3.81
C ILE A 109 -20.57 -8.66 -4.30
N ASP A 110 -20.22 -7.38 -4.37
CA ASP A 110 -21.10 -6.36 -4.97
C ASP A 110 -21.43 -6.72 -6.42
N PRO A 111 -22.71 -6.73 -6.81
CA PRO A 111 -23.14 -7.09 -8.17
C PRO A 111 -22.49 -6.26 -9.29
N GLU A 112 -22.01 -5.03 -9.01
CA GLU A 112 -21.24 -4.23 -9.96
C GLU A 112 -19.84 -4.81 -10.22
N TYR A 113 -19.32 -5.66 -9.30
CA TYR A 113 -17.96 -6.22 -9.38
C TYR A 113 -17.95 -7.67 -9.84
N GLY A 114 -19.10 -8.37 -9.82
CA GLY A 114 -19.21 -9.75 -10.24
C GLY A 114 -19.87 -10.66 -9.21
N THR A 115 -19.38 -11.88 -9.10
CA THR A 115 -19.92 -12.94 -8.25
C THR A 115 -18.85 -13.56 -7.37
N LEU A 116 -19.24 -14.37 -6.40
CA LEU A 116 -18.31 -15.19 -5.61
C LEU A 116 -17.50 -16.17 -6.48
N GLU A 117 -18.05 -16.63 -7.61
CA GLU A 117 -17.31 -17.49 -8.56
C GLU A 117 -16.20 -16.70 -9.28
N ASP A 118 -16.48 -15.45 -9.66
CA ASP A 118 -15.48 -14.56 -10.25
C ASP A 118 -14.36 -14.24 -9.25
N PHE A 119 -14.72 -14.07 -7.97
CA PHE A 119 -13.75 -13.89 -6.89
C PHE A 119 -12.88 -15.13 -6.66
N ASP A 120 -13.49 -16.33 -6.56
CA ASP A 120 -12.75 -17.59 -6.40
C ASP A 120 -11.77 -17.81 -7.56
N ASN A 121 -12.18 -17.43 -8.79
CA ASN A 121 -11.30 -17.49 -9.96
C ASN A 121 -10.15 -16.48 -9.86
N LEU A 122 -10.40 -15.26 -9.42
CA LEU A 122 -9.34 -14.27 -9.22
C LEU A 122 -8.31 -14.74 -8.19
N VAL A 123 -8.76 -15.24 -7.02
CA VAL A 123 -7.88 -15.78 -5.98
C VAL A 123 -7.02 -16.92 -6.52
N LYS A 124 -7.64 -17.87 -7.24
CA LYS A 124 -6.91 -18.97 -7.87
C LYS A 124 -5.84 -18.47 -8.85
N GLU A 125 -6.19 -17.55 -9.74
CA GLU A 125 -5.27 -17.00 -10.72
C GLU A 125 -4.12 -16.20 -10.07
N CYS A 126 -4.37 -15.54 -8.92
CA CYS A 126 -3.34 -14.91 -8.10
C CYS A 126 -2.39 -15.96 -7.51
N HIS A 127 -2.92 -16.98 -6.85
CA HIS A 127 -2.14 -18.04 -6.22
C HIS A 127 -1.31 -18.83 -7.24
N ASP A 128 -1.86 -19.10 -8.43
CA ASP A 128 -1.11 -19.75 -9.53
C ASP A 128 0.14 -18.94 -9.96
N ARG A 129 0.17 -17.62 -9.68
CA ARG A 129 1.30 -16.70 -9.93
C ARG A 129 2.15 -16.43 -8.69
N GLY A 130 1.85 -17.02 -7.53
CA GLY A 130 2.52 -16.71 -6.26
C GLY A 130 2.14 -15.35 -5.67
N VAL A 131 0.98 -14.81 -6.05
CA VAL A 131 0.43 -13.53 -5.56
C VAL A 131 -0.60 -13.80 -4.48
N ASN A 132 -0.40 -13.22 -3.29
CA ASN A 132 -1.38 -13.25 -2.21
C ASN A 132 -2.52 -12.27 -2.47
N VAL A 133 -3.68 -12.57 -1.88
CA VAL A 133 -4.87 -11.71 -1.94
C VAL A 133 -5.29 -11.30 -0.54
N ILE A 134 -5.25 -9.98 -0.27
CA ILE A 134 -5.88 -9.42 0.93
C ILE A 134 -7.08 -8.57 0.54
N ILE A 135 -8.10 -8.55 1.40
CA ILE A 135 -9.32 -7.77 1.19
C ILE A 135 -9.51 -6.74 2.28
N ASP A 136 -10.18 -5.64 1.94
CA ASP A 136 -10.57 -4.61 2.90
C ASP A 136 -11.71 -5.08 3.79
N THR A 137 -11.61 -4.86 5.10
CA THR A 137 -12.59 -5.30 6.09
C THR A 137 -13.03 -4.12 6.94
N VAL A 138 -14.33 -3.80 6.86
CA VAL A 138 -14.92 -2.65 7.54
C VAL A 138 -15.67 -3.13 8.79
N PHE A 139 -14.97 -3.26 9.91
CA PHE A 139 -15.54 -3.76 11.17
C PHE A 139 -15.89 -2.65 12.17
N ASN A 140 -15.61 -1.39 11.83
CA ASN A 140 -16.05 -0.26 12.66
C ASN A 140 -17.55 0.01 12.54
N HIS A 141 -18.11 -0.14 11.35
CA HIS A 141 -19.50 0.20 11.04
C HIS A 141 -20.05 -0.67 9.93
N SER A 142 -21.37 -0.69 9.78
CA SER A 142 -22.05 -1.25 8.61
C SER A 142 -22.78 -0.16 7.84
N SER A 143 -23.49 -0.52 6.75
CA SER A 143 -24.45 0.38 6.12
C SER A 143 -25.71 0.53 6.98
N SER A 144 -26.37 1.70 6.93
CA SER A 144 -27.75 1.86 7.40
C SER A 144 -28.75 0.98 6.65
N GLN A 145 -28.36 0.43 5.50
CA GLN A 145 -29.13 -0.51 4.70
C GLN A 145 -28.81 -1.98 5.01
N HIS A 146 -27.85 -2.25 5.90
CA HIS A 146 -27.56 -3.61 6.34
C HIS A 146 -28.79 -4.25 7.01
N PRO A 147 -29.14 -5.51 6.73
CA PRO A 147 -30.27 -6.18 7.36
C PRO A 147 -30.30 -6.08 8.89
N TRP A 148 -29.14 -6.22 9.55
CA TRP A 148 -29.02 -6.10 11.01
C TRP A 148 -29.51 -4.74 11.51
N PHE A 149 -29.07 -3.65 10.90
CA PHE A 149 -29.47 -2.31 11.32
C PHE A 149 -30.95 -2.03 11.01
N LYS A 150 -31.46 -2.47 9.86
CA LYS A 150 -32.87 -2.30 9.49
C LYS A 150 -33.80 -3.04 10.45
N GLU A 151 -33.50 -4.29 10.76
CA GLU A 151 -34.32 -5.07 11.69
C GLU A 151 -34.29 -4.45 13.10
N ALA A 152 -33.12 -3.99 13.57
CA ALA A 152 -33.02 -3.28 14.85
C ALA A 152 -33.84 -1.99 14.87
N THR A 153 -33.74 -1.16 13.83
CA THR A 153 -34.49 0.12 13.78
C THR A 153 -35.98 -0.08 13.55
N ASP A 154 -36.39 -1.09 12.80
CA ASP A 154 -37.81 -1.43 12.63
C ASP A 154 -38.42 -1.92 13.94
N TYR A 155 -37.69 -2.73 14.72
CA TYR A 155 -38.10 -3.11 16.08
C TYR A 155 -38.30 -1.87 16.98
N LEU A 156 -37.37 -0.90 16.94
CA LEU A 156 -37.48 0.34 17.72
C LEU A 156 -38.70 1.18 17.34
N LYS A 157 -39.07 1.24 16.06
CA LYS A 157 -40.28 1.93 15.59
C LYS A 157 -41.58 1.29 16.12
N GLU A 158 -41.59 -0.04 16.26
CA GLU A 158 -42.73 -0.81 16.78
C GLU A 158 -42.82 -0.77 18.32
N HIS A 159 -41.72 -0.42 19.01
CA HIS A 159 -41.61 -0.41 20.47
C HIS A 159 -41.26 0.98 21.02
N PRO A 160 -42.12 2.00 20.83
CA PRO A 160 -41.87 3.34 21.37
C PRO A 160 -41.87 3.29 22.88
N GLY A 161 -40.83 3.87 23.51
CA GLY A 161 -40.67 3.87 24.98
C GLY A 161 -39.86 2.70 25.50
N LEU A 162 -39.16 1.94 24.67
CA LEU A 162 -38.08 1.03 25.11
C LEU A 162 -36.98 1.87 25.78
N GLU A 163 -36.67 1.54 27.02
CA GLU A 163 -35.60 2.22 27.76
C GLU A 163 -34.32 1.40 27.65
N PHE A 164 -33.27 2.01 27.11
CA PHE A 164 -31.92 1.47 27.21
C PHE A 164 -31.40 1.78 28.63
N GLY A 165 -30.96 0.75 29.35
CA GLY A 165 -30.47 0.90 30.72
C GLY A 165 -29.30 1.88 30.76
N GLY A 166 -29.38 2.88 31.69
CA GLY A 166 -28.21 3.71 31.97
C GLY A 166 -27.10 2.82 32.54
N SER A 167 -25.86 3.02 32.16
CA SER A 167 -24.72 2.40 32.82
C SER A 167 -24.85 2.68 34.31
N GLU A 168 -25.07 1.63 35.15
CA GLU A 168 -24.90 1.82 36.58
C GLU A 168 -23.49 2.36 36.79
N ASP A 169 -23.40 3.44 37.56
CA ASP A 169 -22.22 4.25 37.85
C ASP A 169 -21.00 3.38 38.22
N THR A 170 -20.32 2.81 37.19
CA THR A 170 -19.06 2.08 37.36
C THR A 170 -17.85 3.01 37.30
N GLY A 171 -18.08 4.33 37.18
CA GLY A 171 -17.00 5.32 37.14
C GLY A 171 -16.25 5.39 35.79
N ASP A 172 -16.58 4.55 34.82
CA ASP A 172 -16.07 4.59 33.48
C ASP A 172 -17.00 5.46 32.61
N THR A 173 -16.50 6.61 32.20
CA THR A 173 -17.25 7.69 31.55
C THR A 173 -17.46 7.47 30.04
N GLU A 174 -17.32 6.25 29.49
CA GLU A 174 -17.23 6.05 28.04
C GLU A 174 -17.99 4.87 27.41
N ALA A 175 -18.87 4.16 28.12
CA ALA A 175 -19.83 3.29 27.44
C ALA A 175 -21.03 4.13 26.97
N ALA A 176 -20.91 4.75 25.82
CA ALA A 176 -22.02 5.40 25.16
C ALA A 176 -22.95 4.30 24.60
N GLY A 177 -24.15 4.21 25.16
CA GLY A 177 -25.16 3.20 24.81
C GLY A 177 -25.64 2.47 26.08
N GLY A 178 -26.95 2.51 26.34
CA GLY A 178 -27.53 1.79 27.48
C GLY A 178 -27.66 0.30 27.20
N ALA A 179 -27.60 -0.53 28.23
CA ALA A 179 -27.83 -1.97 28.10
C ALA A 179 -29.22 -2.25 27.50
N VAL A 180 -29.26 -3.13 26.50
CA VAL A 180 -30.53 -3.55 25.84
C VAL A 180 -31.29 -4.49 26.82
N PRO A 181 -32.59 -4.28 27.06
CA PRO A 181 -33.38 -5.19 27.89
C PRO A 181 -33.40 -6.61 27.33
N GLU A 182 -33.25 -7.62 28.22
CA GLU A 182 -33.18 -9.05 27.82
C GLU A 182 -34.37 -9.51 26.99
N GLN A 183 -35.59 -9.00 27.29
CA GLN A 183 -36.77 -9.32 26.51
C GLN A 183 -36.62 -8.79 25.06
N ALA A 184 -36.15 -7.55 24.87
CA ALA A 184 -35.96 -6.96 23.55
C ALA A 184 -34.89 -7.73 22.76
N LEU A 185 -33.79 -8.14 23.39
CA LEU A 185 -32.79 -9.00 22.77
C LEU A 185 -33.33 -10.35 22.32
N SER A 186 -34.25 -10.96 23.12
CA SER A 186 -34.87 -12.23 22.71
C SER A 186 -35.79 -12.10 21.49
N GLU A 187 -36.33 -10.92 21.23
CA GLU A 187 -37.22 -10.61 20.10
C GLU A 187 -36.45 -10.06 18.90
N CYS A 188 -35.39 -9.27 19.10
CA CYS A 188 -34.50 -8.71 18.09
C CYS A 188 -33.04 -8.70 18.57
N PRO A 189 -32.24 -9.73 18.26
CA PRO A 189 -30.86 -9.82 18.72
C PRO A 189 -29.96 -8.71 18.12
N TYR A 190 -30.31 -8.14 16.98
CA TYR A 190 -29.54 -7.08 16.32
C TYR A 190 -29.53 -5.76 17.06
N LEU A 191 -30.37 -5.57 18.09
CA LEU A 191 -30.29 -4.43 18.99
C LEU A 191 -28.95 -4.37 19.74
N ASP A 192 -28.29 -5.52 19.95
CA ASP A 192 -26.99 -5.63 20.60
C ASP A 192 -25.80 -5.37 19.63
N TYR A 193 -26.07 -5.34 18.32
CA TYR A 193 -25.02 -5.13 17.32
C TYR A 193 -24.64 -3.65 17.13
N TYR A 194 -25.43 -2.74 17.70
CA TYR A 194 -25.25 -1.29 17.59
C TYR A 194 -25.44 -0.61 18.95
N HIS A 195 -24.87 0.57 19.08
CA HIS A 195 -25.07 1.41 20.25
C HIS A 195 -26.32 2.29 20.07
N PHE A 196 -27.41 1.96 20.74
CA PHE A 196 -28.63 2.78 20.79
C PHE A 196 -28.75 3.55 22.10
N SER A 197 -29.43 4.72 22.07
CA SER A 197 -29.66 5.57 23.22
C SER A 197 -31.03 6.25 23.14
N ASN A 198 -31.64 6.52 24.34
CA ASN A 198 -32.82 7.36 24.44
C ASN A 198 -32.51 8.85 24.43
N THR A 199 -31.23 9.24 24.46
CA THR A 199 -30.78 10.64 24.43
C THR A 199 -29.75 10.86 23.34
N LYS A 200 -29.78 12.06 22.74
CA LYS A 200 -28.77 12.41 21.73
C LYS A 200 -27.43 12.67 22.41
N GLU A 201 -26.43 11.90 22.03
CA GLU A 201 -25.04 12.05 22.44
C GLU A 201 -24.15 12.59 21.33
N ALA A 202 -22.89 12.88 21.62
CA ALA A 202 -21.93 13.30 20.60
C ALA A 202 -21.60 12.10 19.68
N GLY A 203 -21.74 12.27 18.37
CA GLY A 203 -21.56 11.20 17.38
C GLY A 203 -22.80 10.32 17.19
N TYR A 204 -23.94 10.67 17.79
CA TYR A 204 -25.19 9.95 17.63
C TYR A 204 -26.15 10.66 16.66
N GLU A 205 -26.79 9.86 15.81
CA GLU A 205 -27.78 10.30 14.83
C GLU A 205 -29.18 9.76 15.19
N PRO A 206 -30.27 10.45 14.82
CA PRO A 206 -31.61 10.01 15.16
C PRO A 206 -32.04 8.80 14.33
N VAL A 207 -32.67 7.80 14.96
CA VAL A 207 -33.44 6.77 14.27
C VAL A 207 -34.73 7.42 13.74
N SER A 208 -34.92 7.42 12.41
CA SER A 208 -36.04 8.10 11.75
C SER A 208 -37.40 7.69 12.33
N ASP A 209 -38.26 8.68 12.56
CA ASP A 209 -39.64 8.49 13.09
C ASP A 209 -39.71 7.92 14.51
N THR A 210 -38.64 8.06 15.31
CA THR A 210 -38.57 7.63 16.71
C THR A 210 -37.92 8.68 17.59
N ASP A 211 -37.90 8.45 18.90
CA ASP A 211 -37.15 9.25 19.89
C ASP A 211 -35.78 8.62 20.22
N TYR A 212 -35.34 7.61 19.46
CA TYR A 212 -34.09 6.90 19.66
C TYR A 212 -32.96 7.49 18.83
N PHE A 213 -31.71 7.24 19.27
CA PHE A 213 -30.48 7.64 18.61
C PHE A 213 -29.57 6.40 18.49
N TYR A 214 -28.67 6.41 17.50
CA TYR A 214 -27.63 5.39 17.28
C TYR A 214 -26.27 6.04 17.02
N GLU A 215 -25.21 5.37 17.38
CA GLU A 215 -23.85 5.84 17.13
C GLU A 215 -23.52 5.77 15.64
N ALA A 216 -22.96 6.87 15.07
CA ALA A 216 -22.53 6.96 13.68
C ALA A 216 -21.49 8.08 13.54
N ARG A 217 -20.25 7.74 13.82
CA ARG A 217 -19.16 8.73 13.93
C ARG A 217 -18.68 9.25 12.59
N PHE A 218 -18.72 8.43 11.55
CA PHE A 218 -18.29 8.81 10.21
C PHE A 218 -19.42 9.51 9.43
N TRP A 219 -20.58 8.90 9.36
CA TRP A 219 -21.71 9.38 8.59
C TRP A 219 -22.99 8.68 9.03
N SER A 220 -24.13 9.39 8.98
CA SER A 220 -25.44 8.83 9.37
C SER A 220 -25.81 7.52 8.67
N GLU A 221 -25.31 7.29 7.45
CA GLU A 221 -25.51 6.03 6.71
C GLU A 221 -24.51 4.92 7.10
N MET A 222 -23.64 5.17 8.10
CA MET A 222 -22.63 4.24 8.60
C MET A 222 -22.76 4.07 10.11
N PRO A 223 -23.79 3.33 10.59
CA PRO A 223 -23.96 3.08 12.02
C PRO A 223 -22.79 2.25 12.56
N ASP A 224 -22.19 2.72 13.67
CA ASP A 224 -21.06 2.06 14.33
C ASP A 224 -21.51 0.76 15.01
N LEU A 225 -20.67 -0.26 14.89
CA LEU A 225 -20.91 -1.59 15.44
C LEU A 225 -20.51 -1.67 16.91
N ASN A 226 -21.31 -2.36 17.73
CA ASN A 226 -21.01 -2.66 19.13
C ASN A 226 -20.06 -3.85 19.26
N LEU A 227 -18.76 -3.58 19.22
CA LEU A 227 -17.73 -4.62 19.29
C LEU A 227 -17.60 -5.28 20.68
N ASP A 228 -18.36 -4.86 21.68
CA ASP A 228 -18.49 -5.55 22.97
C ASP A 228 -19.54 -6.67 22.92
N SER A 229 -20.39 -6.76 21.88
CA SER A 229 -21.37 -7.83 21.68
C SER A 229 -20.71 -9.15 21.31
N ASP A 230 -20.87 -10.18 22.15
CA ASP A 230 -20.37 -11.53 21.87
C ASP A 230 -21.02 -12.13 20.61
N ALA A 231 -22.30 -11.82 20.37
CA ALA A 231 -23.02 -12.30 19.19
C ALA A 231 -22.48 -11.66 17.91
N LEU A 232 -22.19 -10.35 17.93
CA LEU A 232 -21.54 -9.68 16.81
C LEU A 232 -20.12 -10.22 16.57
N ARG A 233 -19.32 -10.40 17.62
CA ARG A 233 -17.97 -10.99 17.49
C ARG A 233 -18.01 -12.36 16.83
N GLN A 234 -19.02 -13.18 17.10
CA GLN A 234 -19.19 -14.46 16.41
C GLN A 234 -19.46 -14.25 14.91
N GLU A 235 -20.29 -13.27 14.53
CA GLU A 235 -20.51 -12.93 13.12
C GLU A 235 -19.21 -12.43 12.43
N LEU A 236 -18.41 -11.60 13.12
CA LEU A 236 -17.13 -11.12 12.58
C LEU A 236 -16.13 -12.27 12.40
N SER A 237 -16.09 -13.22 13.33
CA SER A 237 -15.32 -14.47 13.20
C SER A 237 -15.80 -15.29 11.99
N ASP A 238 -17.11 -15.50 11.85
CA ASP A 238 -17.70 -16.22 10.72
C ASP A 238 -17.43 -15.52 9.38
N ILE A 239 -17.33 -14.21 9.35
CA ILE A 239 -16.95 -13.42 8.15
C ILE A 239 -15.50 -13.67 7.77
N THR A 240 -14.56 -13.56 8.71
CA THR A 240 -13.15 -13.79 8.41
C THR A 240 -12.90 -15.24 7.97
N HIS A 241 -13.51 -16.21 8.63
CA HIS A 241 -13.42 -17.64 8.26
C HIS A 241 -14.10 -17.95 6.91
N PHE A 242 -15.17 -17.24 6.55
CA PHE A 242 -15.78 -17.37 5.22
C PHE A 242 -14.80 -16.96 4.11
N TRP A 243 -14.09 -15.84 4.27
CA TRP A 243 -13.16 -15.35 3.28
C TRP A 243 -11.84 -16.14 3.24
N THR A 244 -11.28 -16.52 4.39
CA THR A 244 -10.09 -17.39 4.43
C THR A 244 -10.40 -18.79 3.86
N GLY A 245 -11.62 -19.29 4.07
CA GLY A 245 -12.10 -20.52 3.45
C GLY A 245 -12.20 -20.47 1.92
N ARG A 246 -12.22 -19.26 1.32
CA ARG A 246 -12.17 -19.00 -0.12
C ARG A 246 -10.77 -18.67 -0.64
N GLY A 247 -9.76 -18.74 0.24
CA GLY A 247 -8.36 -18.53 -0.13
C GLY A 247 -7.87 -17.08 0.04
N VAL A 248 -8.59 -16.23 0.77
CA VAL A 248 -8.05 -14.92 1.17
C VAL A 248 -6.90 -15.14 2.14
N ASP A 249 -5.74 -14.54 1.84
CA ASP A 249 -4.51 -14.67 2.62
C ASP A 249 -4.46 -13.71 3.82
N GLY A 250 -5.25 -12.65 3.78
CA GLY A 250 -5.27 -11.67 4.85
C GLY A 250 -6.26 -10.53 4.67
N PHE A 251 -6.22 -9.60 5.59
CA PHE A 251 -7.19 -8.52 5.70
C PHE A 251 -6.53 -7.16 5.96
N ARG A 252 -6.99 -6.14 5.25
CA ARG A 252 -6.77 -4.76 5.67
C ARG A 252 -7.92 -4.35 6.60
N LEU A 253 -7.61 -3.87 7.77
CA LEU A 253 -8.58 -3.44 8.78
C LEU A 253 -8.79 -1.93 8.69
N ASP A 254 -10.00 -1.53 8.32
CA ASP A 254 -10.40 -0.14 8.23
C ASP A 254 -10.50 0.51 9.61
N ALA A 255 -10.05 1.77 9.72
CA ALA A 255 -10.32 2.69 10.82
C ALA A 255 -10.10 2.12 12.24
N THR A 256 -9.01 1.37 12.47
CA THR A 256 -8.78 0.63 13.74
C THR A 256 -8.74 1.50 15.00
N THR A 257 -8.48 2.80 14.89
CA THR A 257 -8.50 3.76 15.99
C THR A 257 -9.92 4.21 16.39
N TYR A 258 -10.93 3.80 15.63
CA TYR A 258 -12.32 4.19 15.84
C TYR A 258 -13.18 3.05 16.38
N TYR A 259 -12.69 1.81 16.44
CA TYR A 259 -13.41 0.66 16.99
C TYR A 259 -13.97 0.92 18.40
N TYR A 260 -13.18 1.58 19.22
CA TYR A 260 -13.58 2.20 20.48
C TYR A 260 -12.99 3.61 20.50
N THR A 261 -13.76 4.58 20.03
CA THR A 261 -13.28 5.95 19.88
C THR A 261 -12.75 6.52 21.19
N GLY A 262 -11.45 6.86 21.22
CA GLY A 262 -10.79 7.44 22.38
C GLY A 262 -10.19 6.42 23.35
N ASP A 263 -10.36 5.11 23.12
CA ASP A 263 -9.80 4.04 23.94
C ASP A 263 -8.85 3.14 23.15
N ASP A 264 -7.58 3.57 23.03
CA ASP A 264 -6.53 2.79 22.38
C ASP A 264 -6.35 1.38 22.97
N GLN A 265 -6.61 1.22 24.28
CA GLN A 265 -6.43 -0.07 24.94
C GLN A 265 -7.50 -1.07 24.51
N LYS A 266 -8.76 -0.66 24.45
CA LYS A 266 -9.84 -1.51 23.94
C LYS A 266 -9.66 -1.82 22.46
N ASN A 267 -9.20 -0.87 21.64
CA ASN A 267 -8.84 -1.11 20.25
C ASN A 267 -7.80 -2.24 20.13
N ILE A 268 -6.72 -2.18 20.92
CA ILE A 268 -5.66 -3.19 20.95
C ILE A 268 -6.20 -4.56 21.40
N GLU A 269 -7.07 -4.59 22.41
CA GLU A 269 -7.68 -5.84 22.92
C GLU A 269 -8.60 -6.50 21.87
N PHE A 270 -9.40 -5.72 21.15
CA PHE A 270 -10.23 -6.23 20.06
C PHE A 270 -9.37 -6.77 18.91
N LEU A 271 -8.35 -6.03 18.48
CA LEU A 271 -7.42 -6.47 17.46
C LEU A 271 -6.67 -7.74 17.86
N LYS A 272 -6.30 -7.87 19.14
CA LYS A 272 -5.70 -9.08 19.68
C LYS A 272 -6.63 -10.28 19.59
N TRP A 273 -7.89 -10.10 19.99
CA TRP A 273 -8.92 -11.14 19.82
C TRP A 273 -9.05 -11.57 18.36
N LEU A 274 -9.11 -10.63 17.42
CA LEU A 274 -9.24 -10.90 16.00
C LEU A 274 -8.04 -11.70 15.45
N LYS A 275 -6.82 -11.35 15.87
CA LYS A 275 -5.60 -12.08 15.46
C LYS A 275 -5.53 -13.47 16.08
N GLU A 276 -5.93 -13.64 17.34
CA GLU A 276 -6.00 -14.94 18.01
C GLU A 276 -7.03 -15.88 17.36
N ASP A 277 -8.14 -15.33 16.85
CA ASP A 277 -9.17 -16.07 16.12
C ASP A 277 -8.71 -16.50 14.69
N ASN A 278 -7.79 -15.72 14.09
CA ASN A 278 -7.28 -15.95 12.74
C ASN A 278 -5.73 -15.95 12.72
N PRO A 279 -5.07 -16.92 13.37
CA PRO A 279 -3.63 -16.87 13.58
C PRO A 279 -2.80 -16.94 12.30
N ASP A 280 -3.31 -17.58 11.26
CA ASP A 280 -2.61 -17.79 9.99
C ASP A 280 -2.86 -16.68 8.97
N ALA A 281 -3.88 -15.83 9.17
CA ALA A 281 -4.17 -14.72 8.27
C ALA A 281 -3.21 -13.54 8.51
N TYR A 282 -2.78 -12.89 7.44
CA TYR A 282 -2.05 -11.63 7.51
C TYR A 282 -3.03 -10.47 7.79
N PHE A 283 -2.67 -9.60 8.71
CA PHE A 283 -3.46 -8.41 9.01
C PHE A 283 -2.62 -7.13 8.88
N VAL A 284 -3.15 -6.15 8.16
CA VAL A 284 -2.63 -4.79 8.15
C VAL A 284 -3.70 -3.81 8.61
N GLY A 285 -3.44 -3.11 9.72
CA GLY A 285 -4.39 -2.15 10.31
C GLY A 285 -4.17 -0.72 9.83
N GLU A 286 -5.27 -0.02 9.55
CA GLU A 286 -5.23 1.43 9.39
C GLU A 286 -5.41 2.09 10.76
N ALA A 287 -4.30 2.52 11.35
CA ALA A 287 -4.30 3.36 12.54
C ALA A 287 -3.83 4.77 12.15
N TRP A 288 -4.76 5.59 11.65
CA TRP A 288 -4.43 6.96 11.21
C TRP A 288 -4.14 7.87 12.39
N ALA A 289 -2.94 7.77 12.90
CA ALA A 289 -2.47 8.48 14.08
C ALA A 289 -0.97 8.82 13.95
N ASN A 290 -0.45 9.56 14.92
CA ASN A 290 1.00 9.80 15.00
C ASN A 290 1.75 8.51 15.37
N ALA A 291 3.07 8.47 15.09
CA ALA A 291 3.90 7.30 15.31
C ALA A 291 3.84 6.76 16.75
N ALA A 292 3.78 7.63 17.76
CA ALA A 292 3.72 7.21 19.15
C ALA A 292 2.41 6.44 19.47
N THR A 293 1.33 6.71 18.76
CA THR A 293 0.04 6.03 18.90
C THR A 293 0.00 4.75 18.08
N TYR A 294 0.16 4.79 16.74
CA TYR A 294 -0.02 3.57 15.93
C TYR A 294 0.99 2.47 16.28
N GLN A 295 2.22 2.82 16.68
CA GLN A 295 3.23 1.85 17.09
C GLN A 295 2.84 1.04 18.35
N LYS A 296 1.93 1.54 19.19
CA LYS A 296 1.40 0.76 20.32
C LYS A 296 0.47 -0.36 19.87
N TYR A 297 -0.21 -0.18 18.74
CA TYR A 297 -1.17 -1.15 18.23
C TYR A 297 -0.53 -2.49 17.86
N TYR A 298 0.78 -2.53 17.63
CA TYR A 298 1.53 -3.78 17.46
C TYR A 298 1.51 -4.68 18.71
N GLU A 299 1.17 -4.16 19.90
CA GLU A 299 0.96 -4.93 21.12
C GLU A 299 -0.27 -5.87 21.02
N SER A 300 -1.14 -5.66 20.04
CA SER A 300 -2.25 -6.56 19.70
C SER A 300 -1.80 -7.88 19.06
N GLY A 301 -0.59 -7.94 18.51
CA GLY A 301 -0.12 -9.08 17.72
C GLY A 301 -0.55 -9.05 16.24
N ILE A 302 -1.27 -8.02 15.79
CA ILE A 302 -1.51 -7.73 14.36
C ILE A 302 -0.16 -7.57 13.68
N ASP A 303 -0.03 -8.16 12.47
CA ASP A 303 1.24 -8.26 11.77
C ASP A 303 1.79 -6.89 11.36
N SER A 304 0.92 -6.00 10.85
CA SER A 304 1.34 -4.71 10.28
C SER A 304 0.37 -3.58 10.60
N PHE A 305 0.89 -2.37 10.65
CA PHE A 305 0.12 -1.12 10.58
C PHE A 305 0.75 -0.18 9.58
N PHE A 306 -0.08 0.56 8.83
CA PHE A 306 0.39 1.55 7.86
C PHE A 306 1.24 2.63 8.52
N ASP A 307 2.45 2.84 7.96
CA ASP A 307 3.43 3.78 8.49
C ASP A 307 3.18 5.20 7.98
N PHE A 308 2.26 5.90 8.62
CA PHE A 308 1.89 7.28 8.27
C PHE A 308 3.01 8.30 8.47
N GLU A 309 4.06 7.99 9.24
CA GLU A 309 5.15 8.94 9.49
C GLU A 309 5.93 9.27 8.21
N TYR A 310 6.02 8.33 7.28
CA TYR A 310 6.75 8.50 6.03
C TYR A 310 5.86 8.94 4.86
N ALA A 311 4.55 8.73 4.99
CA ALA A 311 3.58 8.89 3.92
C ALA A 311 3.13 10.34 3.70
N GLY A 312 2.55 10.57 2.51
CA GLY A 312 1.86 11.80 2.17
C GLY A 312 2.78 13.01 1.94
N SER A 313 2.14 14.14 1.68
CA SER A 313 2.85 15.38 1.35
C SER A 313 3.63 15.99 2.51
N GLU A 314 3.32 15.64 3.75
CA GLU A 314 3.95 16.19 4.95
C GLU A 314 4.87 15.16 5.66
N GLY A 315 4.92 13.92 5.17
CA GLY A 315 5.75 12.87 5.74
C GLY A 315 7.26 13.08 5.55
N ILE A 316 8.02 12.19 6.16
CA ILE A 316 9.50 12.25 6.15
C ILE A 316 10.02 12.23 4.70
N ILE A 317 9.50 11.33 3.86
CA ILE A 317 9.93 11.18 2.46
C ILE A 317 9.75 12.50 1.69
N ALA A 318 8.55 13.06 1.70
CA ALA A 318 8.25 14.31 0.99
C ALA A 318 9.08 15.48 1.50
N SER A 319 9.33 15.56 2.81
CA SER A 319 10.14 16.60 3.44
C SER A 319 11.60 16.55 2.96
N ILE A 320 12.17 15.34 2.86
CA ILE A 320 13.54 15.14 2.37
C ILE A 320 13.64 15.47 0.88
N VAL A 321 12.76 14.91 0.06
CA VAL A 321 12.78 15.11 -1.41
C VAL A 321 12.53 16.56 -1.82
N ARG A 322 11.83 17.33 -0.99
CA ARG A 322 11.70 18.79 -1.15
C ARG A 322 12.93 19.58 -0.68
N GLY A 323 13.85 18.95 0.05
CA GLY A 323 15.01 19.63 0.67
C GLY A 323 14.67 20.40 1.95
N ASN A 324 13.47 20.16 2.54
CA ASN A 324 13.05 20.77 3.80
C ASN A 324 13.69 20.08 5.03
N SER A 325 14.08 18.82 4.87
CA SER A 325 14.82 18.04 5.87
C SER A 325 16.11 17.49 5.24
N PRO A 326 17.17 17.26 6.04
CA PRO A 326 18.38 16.63 5.53
C PRO A 326 18.10 15.17 5.13
N ALA A 327 18.81 14.68 4.11
CA ALA A 327 18.67 13.31 3.63
C ALA A 327 19.04 12.28 4.73
N SER A 328 20.03 12.59 5.58
CA SER A 328 20.44 11.76 6.73
C SER A 328 19.29 11.35 7.64
N ARG A 329 18.24 12.18 7.73
CA ARG A 329 17.06 11.89 8.56
C ARG A 329 16.36 10.59 8.17
N PHE A 330 16.41 10.19 6.89
CA PHE A 330 15.73 8.97 6.44
C PHE A 330 16.29 7.73 7.13
N ALA A 331 17.61 7.53 7.10
CA ALA A 331 18.24 6.37 7.73
C ALA A 331 18.07 6.37 9.25
N GLU A 332 18.18 7.54 9.90
CA GLU A 332 18.00 7.68 11.34
C GLU A 332 16.55 7.36 11.76
N ALA A 333 15.56 7.79 10.97
CA ALA A 333 14.16 7.49 11.23
C ALA A 333 13.86 5.99 11.04
N LEU A 334 14.35 5.36 9.95
CA LEU A 334 14.19 3.92 9.73
C LEU A 334 14.76 3.09 10.88
N GLU A 335 16.00 3.36 11.29
CA GLU A 335 16.64 2.64 12.40
C GLU A 335 15.81 2.76 13.69
N ASN A 336 15.27 3.96 13.95
CA ASN A 336 14.46 4.21 15.14
C ASN A 336 13.08 3.52 15.06
N THR A 337 12.40 3.58 13.92
CA THR A 337 11.11 2.92 13.70
C THR A 337 11.25 1.41 13.88
N GLU A 338 12.19 0.77 13.18
CA GLU A 338 12.43 -0.69 13.26
C GLU A 338 12.72 -1.12 14.70
N LYS A 339 13.59 -0.39 15.41
CA LYS A 339 13.89 -0.67 16.81
C LYS A 339 12.66 -0.54 17.71
N THR A 340 11.81 0.44 17.46
CA THR A 340 10.59 0.65 18.25
C THR A 340 9.60 -0.48 18.01
N LEU A 341 9.36 -0.87 16.75
CA LEU A 341 8.45 -1.96 16.40
C LEU A 341 8.90 -3.29 16.98
N GLN A 342 10.18 -3.63 16.86
CA GLN A 342 10.76 -4.84 17.49
C GLN A 342 10.61 -4.84 19.02
N GLY A 343 10.62 -3.66 19.66
CA GLY A 343 10.35 -3.52 21.09
C GLY A 343 8.88 -3.70 21.47
N ARG A 344 7.93 -3.63 20.51
CA ARG A 344 6.49 -3.82 20.73
C ARG A 344 6.06 -5.26 20.45
N SER A 345 6.52 -5.85 19.36
CA SER A 345 6.22 -7.22 18.96
C SER A 345 7.37 -7.84 18.18
N GLU A 346 7.73 -9.08 18.50
CA GLU A 346 8.76 -9.83 17.77
C GLU A 346 8.30 -10.17 16.33
N SER A 347 7.00 -10.27 16.10
CA SER A 347 6.38 -10.54 14.79
C SER A 347 6.04 -9.27 14.00
N ALA A 348 6.35 -8.07 14.51
CA ALA A 348 6.01 -6.82 13.85
C ALA A 348 6.66 -6.70 12.47
N VAL A 349 5.84 -6.52 11.45
CA VAL A 349 6.24 -6.22 10.07
C VAL A 349 5.76 -4.81 9.74
N ASN A 350 6.67 -3.89 9.40
CA ASN A 350 6.26 -2.54 9.01
C ASN A 350 5.44 -2.56 7.71
N ALA A 351 4.50 -1.64 7.54
CA ALA A 351 3.73 -1.45 6.30
C ALA A 351 4.01 -0.05 5.69
N PRO A 352 5.18 0.14 5.05
CA PRO A 352 5.47 1.40 4.40
C PRO A 352 4.58 1.61 3.17
N PHE A 353 4.10 2.83 3.02
CA PHE A 353 3.38 3.31 1.85
C PHE A 353 3.70 4.79 1.63
N TYR A 354 3.41 5.32 0.45
CA TYR A 354 3.62 6.74 0.18
C TYR A 354 2.31 7.52 -0.01
N THR A 355 1.36 6.93 -0.71
CA THR A 355 -0.03 7.42 -0.84
C THR A 355 -1.00 6.24 -0.80
N ASN A 356 -2.27 6.53 -0.56
CA ASN A 356 -3.38 5.59 -0.63
C ASN A 356 -4.62 6.26 -1.24
N HIS A 357 -5.74 5.55 -1.24
CA HIS A 357 -7.02 6.01 -1.78
C HIS A 357 -7.64 7.22 -1.05
N ASP A 358 -7.20 7.53 0.17
CA ASP A 358 -7.70 8.66 0.98
C ASP A 358 -6.79 9.89 0.91
N MET A 359 -5.60 9.75 0.34
CA MET A 359 -4.64 10.83 0.19
C MET A 359 -4.66 11.44 -1.22
N ALA A 360 -4.23 12.69 -1.34
CA ALA A 360 -3.90 13.25 -2.64
C ALA A 360 -2.77 12.44 -3.29
N ARG A 361 -2.88 12.17 -4.58
CA ARG A 361 -1.86 11.43 -5.33
C ARG A 361 -0.54 12.20 -5.42
N SER A 362 0.57 11.47 -5.39
CA SER A 362 1.94 12.00 -5.29
C SER A 362 2.34 12.95 -6.42
N ALA A 363 1.76 12.80 -7.62
CA ALA A 363 1.99 13.69 -8.76
C ALA A 363 1.67 15.16 -8.48
N GLY A 364 0.85 15.45 -7.47
CA GLY A 364 0.53 16.78 -6.98
C GLY A 364 1.52 17.35 -5.95
N TYR A 365 2.38 16.53 -5.36
CA TYR A 365 3.25 16.96 -4.27
C TYR A 365 4.43 17.82 -4.70
N TYR A 366 4.84 17.68 -5.97
CA TYR A 366 6.02 18.36 -6.50
C TYR A 366 5.66 19.24 -7.68
N THR A 367 5.84 20.54 -7.50
CA THR A 367 5.62 21.56 -8.54
C THR A 367 6.94 22.00 -9.17
N GLY A 368 6.91 22.46 -10.42
CA GLY A 368 8.09 22.96 -11.13
C GLY A 368 8.87 21.88 -11.88
N SER A 369 10.14 22.20 -12.22
CA SER A 369 11.06 21.27 -12.91
C SER A 369 11.52 20.17 -11.96
N GLY A 370 11.81 18.98 -12.49
CA GLY A 370 12.25 17.81 -11.71
C GLY A 370 11.14 17.15 -10.89
N GLY A 371 9.87 17.48 -11.13
CA GLY A 371 8.75 16.87 -10.40
C GLY A 371 8.65 15.36 -10.62
N GLN A 372 8.96 14.86 -11.82
CA GLN A 372 8.99 13.44 -12.15
C GLN A 372 10.10 12.72 -11.36
N ASP A 373 11.30 13.28 -11.32
CA ASP A 373 12.44 12.68 -10.60
C ASP A 373 12.17 12.61 -9.10
N LYS A 374 11.49 13.64 -8.57
CA LYS A 374 11.08 13.66 -7.16
C LYS A 374 10.03 12.62 -6.83
N ILE A 375 9.06 12.36 -7.71
CA ILE A 375 8.09 11.28 -7.54
C ILE A 375 8.82 9.94 -7.54
N LYS A 376 9.69 9.69 -8.51
CA LYS A 376 10.50 8.48 -8.61
C LYS A 376 11.29 8.26 -7.33
N LEU A 377 12.11 9.23 -6.90
CA LEU A 377 12.88 9.10 -5.68
C LEU A 377 12.00 8.86 -4.45
N SER A 378 10.83 9.52 -4.35
CA SER A 378 9.93 9.31 -3.21
C SER A 378 9.46 7.86 -3.10
N TYR A 379 9.06 7.27 -4.22
CA TYR A 379 8.69 5.85 -4.25
C TYR A 379 9.91 4.93 -4.12
N GLY A 380 11.06 5.32 -4.66
CA GLY A 380 12.32 4.63 -4.41
C GLY A 380 12.61 4.52 -2.92
N LEU A 381 12.46 5.62 -2.17
CA LEU A 381 12.62 5.63 -0.71
C LEU A 381 11.57 4.75 -0.01
N SER A 382 10.30 4.85 -0.38
CA SER A 382 9.23 4.04 0.21
C SER A 382 9.44 2.54 -0.01
N LEU A 383 9.81 2.13 -1.22
CA LEU A 383 9.96 0.73 -1.61
C LEU A 383 11.25 0.07 -1.08
N ILE A 384 12.29 0.83 -0.73
CA ILE A 384 13.49 0.27 -0.08
C ILE A 384 13.37 0.20 1.45
N MET A 385 12.26 0.63 2.04
CA MET A 385 11.96 0.43 3.45
C MET A 385 11.71 -1.06 3.75
N GLY A 386 11.95 -1.47 5.00
CA GLY A 386 11.64 -2.81 5.47
C GLY A 386 10.14 -3.04 5.67
N GLY A 387 9.73 -4.30 5.66
CA GLY A 387 8.34 -4.71 5.88
C GLY A 387 7.59 -5.07 4.60
N ASN A 388 6.27 -5.05 4.62
CA ASN A 388 5.38 -5.19 3.47
C ASN A 388 5.09 -3.82 2.87
N SER A 389 5.52 -3.54 1.63
CA SER A 389 5.39 -2.22 1.01
C SER A 389 4.15 -2.12 0.15
N PHE A 390 3.39 -1.04 0.29
CA PHE A 390 2.12 -0.81 -0.40
C PHE A 390 2.23 0.24 -1.49
N ILE A 391 1.64 -0.05 -2.65
CA ILE A 391 1.58 0.83 -3.82
C ILE A 391 0.11 1.00 -4.22
N TYR A 392 -0.41 2.21 -4.17
CA TYR A 392 -1.75 2.51 -4.67
C TYR A 392 -1.76 2.55 -6.20
N TYR A 393 -2.72 1.86 -6.85
CA TYR A 393 -2.79 1.76 -8.32
C TYR A 393 -2.69 3.11 -9.00
N GLY A 394 -1.93 3.16 -10.09
CA GLY A 394 -1.71 4.37 -10.90
C GLY A 394 -0.65 5.33 -10.35
N GLU A 395 -0.11 5.12 -9.16
CA GLU A 395 1.05 5.88 -8.67
C GLU A 395 2.31 5.56 -9.47
N GLU A 396 2.45 4.32 -9.95
CA GLU A 396 3.50 3.90 -10.88
C GLU A 396 3.43 4.56 -12.25
N LEU A 397 2.32 5.23 -12.55
CA LEU A 397 2.16 6.07 -13.74
C LEU A 397 2.24 7.57 -13.42
N GLY A 398 2.34 7.93 -12.15
CA GLY A 398 2.25 9.33 -11.70
C GLY A 398 0.89 9.94 -11.98
N MET A 399 -0.19 9.18 -11.79
CA MET A 399 -1.55 9.67 -11.96
C MET A 399 -1.85 10.82 -10.99
N LYS A 400 -2.75 11.71 -11.40
CA LYS A 400 -3.23 12.83 -10.59
C LYS A 400 -4.56 12.51 -9.93
N GLY A 401 -4.80 13.15 -8.81
CA GLY A 401 -6.07 13.13 -8.09
C GLY A 401 -5.93 13.81 -6.73
N SER A 402 -6.79 14.79 -6.46
CA SER A 402 -6.78 15.51 -5.18
C SER A 402 -8.10 16.23 -4.93
N GLY A 403 -8.30 16.70 -3.71
CA GLY A 403 -9.52 17.37 -3.29
C GLY A 403 -10.63 16.36 -2.99
N LYS A 404 -11.59 16.20 -3.89
CA LYS A 404 -12.67 15.22 -3.71
C LYS A 404 -12.14 13.78 -3.70
N ASP A 405 -12.80 12.90 -2.98
CA ASP A 405 -12.43 11.50 -2.91
C ASP A 405 -12.50 10.81 -4.27
N GLU A 406 -13.51 11.15 -5.07
CA GLU A 406 -13.67 10.62 -6.42
C GLU A 406 -12.46 10.93 -7.31
N ASN A 407 -11.82 12.09 -7.12
CA ASN A 407 -10.63 12.47 -7.89
C ASN A 407 -9.41 11.60 -7.56
N LYS A 408 -9.27 11.17 -6.30
CA LYS A 408 -8.19 10.29 -5.84
C LYS A 408 -8.33 8.89 -6.43
N ARG A 409 -9.58 8.50 -6.74
CA ARG A 409 -10.00 7.19 -7.26
C ARG A 409 -10.28 7.20 -8.77
N ALA A 410 -9.56 8.07 -9.52
CA ALA A 410 -9.67 8.21 -10.97
C ALA A 410 -9.35 6.88 -11.69
N PRO A 411 -9.96 6.63 -12.88
CA PRO A 411 -9.72 5.44 -13.68
C PRO A 411 -8.24 5.23 -13.98
N MET A 412 -7.80 3.96 -13.92
CA MET A 412 -6.45 3.58 -14.29
C MET A 412 -6.12 4.01 -15.72
N TYR A 413 -4.95 4.62 -15.91
CA TYR A 413 -4.57 5.29 -17.15
C TYR A 413 -3.79 4.36 -18.07
N TRP A 414 -4.50 3.33 -18.62
CA TRP A 414 -3.93 2.28 -19.43
C TRP A 414 -3.41 2.80 -20.77
N SER A 415 -4.21 3.58 -21.50
CA SER A 415 -3.90 4.08 -22.83
C SER A 415 -4.70 5.35 -23.16
N THR A 416 -4.17 6.14 -24.12
CA THR A 416 -4.89 7.28 -24.71
C THR A 416 -5.55 6.93 -26.05
N THR A 417 -5.22 5.79 -26.64
CA THR A 417 -5.63 5.37 -27.98
C THR A 417 -6.48 4.11 -27.99
N ASP A 418 -6.15 3.13 -27.16
CA ASP A 418 -6.97 1.94 -26.92
C ASP A 418 -7.80 2.15 -25.65
N LEU A 419 -9.10 2.34 -25.84
CA LEU A 419 -10.04 2.60 -24.75
C LEU A 419 -10.76 1.33 -24.29
N GLN A 420 -10.38 0.14 -24.77
CA GLN A 420 -10.96 -1.12 -24.32
C GLN A 420 -10.65 -1.32 -22.82
N GLY A 421 -11.68 -1.61 -22.04
CA GLY A 421 -11.57 -1.83 -20.59
C GLY A 421 -11.28 -0.58 -19.76
N MET A 422 -11.33 0.61 -20.36
CA MET A 422 -11.19 1.86 -19.62
C MET A 422 -12.46 2.18 -18.83
N CYS A 423 -12.34 2.27 -17.50
CA CYS A 423 -13.44 2.68 -16.64
C CYS A 423 -13.81 4.16 -16.84
N LYS A 424 -15.04 4.52 -16.50
CA LYS A 424 -15.52 5.92 -16.50
C LYS A 424 -15.10 6.68 -15.23
N GLY A 425 -14.81 5.95 -14.17
CA GLY A 425 -14.53 6.50 -12.84
C GLY A 425 -15.78 6.89 -12.06
N PRO A 426 -15.59 7.29 -10.78
CA PRO A 426 -16.69 7.62 -9.88
C PRO A 426 -17.55 8.78 -10.40
N LYS A 427 -18.86 8.69 -10.15
CA LYS A 427 -19.78 9.79 -10.41
C LYS A 427 -19.36 11.01 -9.59
N ASN A 428 -19.37 12.19 -10.19
CA ASN A 428 -18.94 13.48 -9.62
C ASN A 428 -17.41 13.70 -9.58
N MET A 429 -16.60 12.80 -10.11
CA MET A 429 -15.20 13.06 -10.35
C MET A 429 -15.03 14.29 -11.25
N ASP A 430 -14.05 15.15 -10.93
CA ASP A 430 -13.75 16.30 -11.76
C ASP A 430 -13.04 15.88 -13.05
N SER A 431 -13.24 16.61 -14.13
CA SER A 431 -12.46 16.40 -15.35
C SER A 431 -11.10 17.08 -15.22
N PHE A 432 -10.02 16.31 -15.29
CA PHE A 432 -8.65 16.83 -15.29
C PHE A 432 -7.76 16.02 -16.23
N LYS A 433 -6.68 16.65 -16.70
CA LYS A 433 -5.68 15.98 -17.54
C LYS A 433 -4.60 15.37 -16.67
N MET A 434 -4.20 14.14 -17.01
CA MET A 434 -3.00 13.52 -16.43
C MET A 434 -1.76 14.34 -16.77
N LYS A 435 -0.77 14.31 -15.89
CA LYS A 435 0.48 15.08 -16.02
C LYS A 435 1.52 14.31 -16.83
N TYR A 436 1.51 12.99 -16.71
CA TYR A 436 2.46 12.08 -17.32
C TYR A 436 1.73 11.20 -18.35
N PRO A 437 2.46 10.54 -19.28
CA PRO A 437 1.88 9.66 -20.28
C PRO A 437 1.11 8.47 -19.68
N ALA A 438 0.29 7.81 -20.50
CA ALA A 438 -0.37 6.56 -20.15
C ALA A 438 0.62 5.38 -20.13
N LEU A 439 0.19 4.23 -19.61
CA LEU A 439 1.04 3.05 -19.49
C LEU A 439 1.66 2.63 -20.84
N ASP A 440 0.85 2.57 -21.90
CA ASP A 440 1.28 2.14 -23.24
C ASP A 440 2.39 3.02 -23.87
N GLU A 441 2.57 4.22 -23.36
CA GLU A 441 3.70 5.10 -23.70
C GLU A 441 4.86 4.93 -22.72
N GLN A 442 4.56 4.83 -21.39
CA GLN A 442 5.59 4.72 -20.36
C GLN A 442 6.39 3.41 -20.44
N THR A 443 5.79 2.32 -20.90
CA THR A 443 6.50 1.04 -21.12
C THR A 443 7.63 1.15 -22.14
N LYS A 444 7.61 2.15 -23.02
CA LYS A 444 8.62 2.38 -24.10
C LYS A 444 9.74 3.32 -23.67
N ASP A 445 9.56 4.05 -22.58
CA ASP A 445 10.57 4.97 -22.05
C ASP A 445 11.28 4.32 -20.87
N PRO A 446 12.55 3.92 -20.99
CA PRO A 446 13.31 3.26 -19.93
C PRO A 446 13.42 4.11 -18.65
N TYR A 447 13.24 5.43 -18.77
CA TYR A 447 13.29 6.36 -17.64
C TYR A 447 11.91 6.89 -17.25
N SER A 448 10.83 6.20 -17.63
CA SER A 448 9.47 6.52 -17.18
C SER A 448 9.30 6.29 -15.68
N ILE A 449 8.20 6.77 -15.11
CA ILE A 449 7.85 6.47 -13.71
C ILE A 449 7.59 4.97 -13.58
N TYR A 450 6.86 4.37 -14.52
CA TYR A 450 6.55 2.94 -14.56
C TYR A 450 7.81 2.06 -14.49
N ASN A 451 8.76 2.28 -15.38
CA ASN A 451 9.99 1.48 -15.41
C ASN A 451 10.89 1.73 -14.20
N TYR A 452 10.82 2.91 -13.59
CA TYR A 452 11.47 3.17 -12.32
C TYR A 452 10.89 2.32 -11.17
N PHE A 453 9.56 2.23 -11.07
CA PHE A 453 8.90 1.37 -10.08
C PHE A 453 9.30 -0.08 -10.25
N LYS A 454 9.25 -0.61 -11.49
CA LYS A 454 9.69 -1.97 -11.80
C LYS A 454 11.11 -2.22 -11.30
N ALA A 455 12.05 -1.31 -11.57
CA ALA A 455 13.43 -1.46 -11.14
C ALA A 455 13.56 -1.54 -9.61
N VAL A 456 12.81 -0.72 -8.86
CA VAL A 456 12.86 -0.77 -7.39
C VAL A 456 12.21 -2.04 -6.85
N ILE A 457 11.05 -2.44 -7.40
CA ILE A 457 10.37 -3.67 -6.98
C ILE A 457 11.25 -4.89 -7.29
N ARG A 458 11.89 -4.94 -8.46
CA ARG A 458 12.83 -6.00 -8.81
C ARG A 458 14.01 -6.07 -7.86
N LEU A 459 14.61 -4.94 -7.48
CA LEU A 459 15.65 -4.90 -6.43
C LEU A 459 15.15 -5.52 -5.13
N ARG A 460 13.94 -5.17 -4.71
CA ARG A 460 13.33 -5.66 -3.48
C ARG A 460 13.08 -7.18 -3.52
N ASN A 461 12.58 -7.70 -4.64
CA ASN A 461 12.32 -9.12 -4.83
C ASN A 461 13.63 -9.92 -4.95
N ALA A 462 14.63 -9.40 -5.66
CA ALA A 462 15.92 -10.07 -5.84
C ALA A 462 16.75 -10.13 -4.56
N TYR A 463 16.61 -9.16 -3.67
CA TYR A 463 17.34 -9.08 -2.42
C TYR A 463 16.40 -9.00 -1.21
N PRO A 464 15.92 -10.13 -0.67
CA PRO A 464 15.04 -10.15 0.50
C PRO A 464 15.56 -9.39 1.71
N VAL A 465 16.88 -9.18 1.81
CA VAL A 465 17.49 -8.31 2.83
C VAL A 465 16.92 -6.87 2.77
N VAL A 466 16.41 -6.42 1.64
CA VAL A 466 15.75 -5.10 1.52
C VAL A 466 14.47 -5.06 2.35
N ALA A 467 13.67 -6.10 2.31
CA ALA A 467 12.41 -6.18 3.06
C ALA A 467 12.60 -6.60 4.52
N ARG A 468 13.49 -7.58 4.78
CA ARG A 468 13.65 -8.26 6.08
C ARG A 468 14.80 -7.71 6.92
N GLY A 469 15.77 -7.05 6.32
CA GLY A 469 16.98 -6.62 7.00
C GLY A 469 16.73 -5.53 8.03
N THR A 470 17.61 -5.46 9.01
CA THR A 470 17.67 -4.38 9.99
C THR A 470 18.51 -3.23 9.44
N THR A 471 18.03 -2.01 9.60
CA THR A 471 18.71 -0.78 9.18
C THR A 471 19.75 -0.35 10.21
N THR A 472 20.93 0.05 9.73
CA THR A 472 21.92 0.78 10.52
C THR A 472 22.39 2.02 9.74
N ALA A 473 22.18 3.20 10.28
CA ALA A 473 22.59 4.45 9.65
C ALA A 473 24.11 4.58 9.58
N VAL A 474 24.65 4.95 8.41
CA VAL A 474 26.08 5.26 8.21
C VAL A 474 26.25 6.78 8.26
N LYS A 475 26.37 7.28 9.49
CA LYS A 475 26.33 8.73 9.78
C LYS A 475 27.52 9.49 9.18
N GLU A 476 28.69 8.86 9.08
CA GLU A 476 29.92 9.44 8.55
C GLU A 476 29.76 9.83 7.06
N LEU A 477 28.90 9.15 6.32
CA LEU A 477 28.63 9.43 4.91
C LEU A 477 27.36 10.27 4.69
N SER A 478 26.51 10.37 5.71
CA SER A 478 25.22 11.03 5.59
C SER A 478 25.31 12.52 5.88
N ASN A 479 24.58 13.33 5.12
CA ASN A 479 24.54 14.78 5.26
C ASN A 479 23.18 15.35 4.81
N LYS A 480 23.15 16.60 4.34
CA LYS A 480 21.92 17.24 3.87
C LYS A 480 21.41 16.63 2.56
N GLU A 481 22.31 16.28 1.66
CA GLU A 481 22.02 15.78 0.31
C GLU A 481 22.14 14.26 0.22
N ILE A 482 23.00 13.63 1.01
CA ILE A 482 23.29 12.20 0.99
C ILE A 482 22.72 11.52 2.23
N CYS A 483 22.06 10.38 1.99
CA CYS A 483 21.67 9.41 3.01
C CYS A 483 22.42 8.10 2.77
N ALA A 484 23.03 7.51 3.80
CA ALA A 484 23.69 6.22 3.72
C ALA A 484 23.28 5.34 4.89
N PHE A 485 22.95 4.07 4.61
CA PHE A 485 22.61 3.06 5.62
C PHE A 485 22.90 1.66 5.10
N THR A 486 23.16 0.74 6.01
CA THR A 486 23.19 -0.69 5.69
C THR A 486 21.87 -1.36 6.06
N ARG A 487 21.49 -2.38 5.29
CA ARG A 487 20.47 -3.35 5.68
C ARG A 487 21.12 -4.72 5.79
N SER A 488 20.89 -5.41 6.89
CA SER A 488 21.53 -6.69 7.17
C SER A 488 20.54 -7.66 7.79
N VAL A 489 20.63 -8.94 7.40
CA VAL A 489 19.91 -10.06 7.99
C VAL A 489 20.86 -10.94 8.78
N SER A 490 20.41 -11.50 9.91
CA SER A 490 21.13 -12.59 10.59
C SER A 490 21.00 -13.88 9.79
N PRO A 491 21.88 -14.88 10.03
CA PRO A 491 21.76 -16.19 9.40
C PRO A 491 20.39 -16.85 9.64
N GLU A 492 19.77 -16.64 10.82
CA GLU A 492 18.46 -17.15 11.16
C GLU A 492 17.35 -16.45 10.34
N GLN A 493 17.46 -15.15 10.13
CA GLN A 493 16.52 -14.37 9.32
C GLN A 493 16.68 -14.64 7.82
N ALA A 494 17.89 -15.02 7.38
CA ALA A 494 18.14 -15.30 5.98
C ALA A 494 17.45 -16.60 5.51
N GLY A 495 17.32 -17.61 6.39
CA GLY A 495 16.75 -18.91 6.01
C GLY A 495 17.46 -19.51 4.80
N ASP A 496 16.67 -19.99 3.82
CA ASP A 496 17.16 -20.55 2.55
C ASP A 496 17.45 -19.50 1.47
N TYR A 497 17.37 -18.22 1.82
CA TYR A 497 17.64 -17.12 0.91
C TYR A 497 19.07 -17.13 0.36
N PHE A 498 19.21 -16.98 -0.94
CA PHE A 498 20.48 -16.81 -1.61
C PHE A 498 20.71 -15.33 -1.99
N GLY A 499 21.89 -14.84 -1.73
CA GLY A 499 22.28 -13.47 -2.00
C GLY A 499 23.09 -12.84 -0.86
N PRO A 500 23.44 -11.57 -0.95
CA PRO A 500 24.18 -10.89 0.09
C PRO A 500 23.35 -10.74 1.37
N SER A 501 23.93 -11.10 2.50
CA SER A 501 23.30 -10.90 3.82
C SER A 501 23.32 -9.43 4.28
N SER A 502 24.01 -8.57 3.56
CA SER A 502 24.08 -7.14 3.85
C SER A 502 24.27 -6.31 2.58
N LEU A 503 23.54 -5.20 2.48
CA LEU A 503 23.65 -4.20 1.44
C LEU A 503 23.95 -2.83 2.06
N LEU A 504 24.74 -2.01 1.36
CA LEU A 504 24.90 -0.60 1.65
C LEU A 504 24.11 0.22 0.63
N PHE A 505 23.15 1.00 1.12
CA PHE A 505 22.40 1.97 0.34
C PHE A 505 23.03 3.34 0.48
N ILE A 506 23.25 4.02 -0.66
CA ILE A 506 23.61 5.43 -0.71
C ILE A 506 22.62 6.15 -1.63
N ILE A 507 22.01 7.19 -1.13
CA ILE A 507 20.93 7.94 -1.80
C ILE A 507 21.37 9.38 -1.95
N ASN A 508 21.28 9.90 -3.16
CA ASN A 508 21.42 11.33 -3.44
C ASN A 508 20.01 11.96 -3.54
N ALA A 509 19.64 12.75 -2.56
CA ALA A 509 18.34 13.43 -2.54
C ALA A 509 18.38 14.84 -3.19
N SER A 510 19.43 15.16 -3.94
CA SER A 510 19.62 16.47 -4.58
C SER A 510 19.53 16.40 -6.11
N PRO A 511 19.24 17.52 -6.79
CA PRO A 511 19.25 17.61 -8.25
C PRO A 511 20.65 17.64 -8.87
N ASP A 512 21.69 17.69 -8.04
CA ASP A 512 23.08 17.79 -8.48
C ASP A 512 23.82 16.48 -8.23
N GLU A 513 24.82 16.17 -9.07
CA GLU A 513 25.75 15.09 -8.82
C GLU A 513 26.47 15.28 -7.46
N GLN A 514 26.65 14.21 -6.72
CA GLN A 514 27.32 14.21 -5.42
C GLN A 514 28.47 13.21 -5.41
N THR A 515 29.51 13.50 -4.65
CA THR A 515 30.64 12.60 -4.45
C THR A 515 30.71 12.14 -2.99
N VAL A 516 30.84 10.83 -2.79
CA VAL A 516 30.89 10.19 -1.47
C VAL A 516 32.20 9.38 -1.37
N ASP A 517 33.01 9.68 -0.36
CA ASP A 517 34.21 8.90 -0.04
C ASP A 517 33.87 7.80 0.97
N LEU A 518 33.77 6.55 0.50
CA LEU A 518 33.46 5.38 1.34
C LEU A 518 34.55 5.12 2.40
N GLY A 519 35.79 5.59 2.16
CA GLY A 519 36.89 5.48 3.07
C GLY A 519 36.71 6.25 4.41
N LEU A 520 35.76 7.15 4.48
CA LEU A 520 35.40 7.88 5.70
C LEU A 520 34.67 7.02 6.74
N SER A 521 34.12 5.87 6.35
CA SER A 521 33.41 4.94 7.25
C SER A 521 34.06 3.57 7.27
N GLU A 522 34.37 3.07 8.47
CA GLU A 522 34.90 1.72 8.67
C GLU A 522 33.93 0.64 8.14
N THR A 523 32.62 0.90 8.20
CA THR A 523 31.58 0.00 7.65
C THR A 523 31.54 0.10 6.14
N ALA A 524 31.46 1.30 5.58
CA ALA A 524 31.20 1.51 4.16
C ALA A 524 32.37 1.06 3.26
N LYS A 525 33.63 1.18 3.72
CA LYS A 525 34.81 0.76 2.97
C LYS A 525 34.85 -0.74 2.67
N GLU A 526 34.05 -1.56 3.38
CA GLU A 526 33.92 -2.99 3.11
C GLU A 526 33.07 -3.29 1.87
N TYR A 527 32.28 -2.33 1.40
CA TYR A 527 31.40 -2.47 0.23
C TYR A 527 32.11 -1.96 -1.01
N THR A 528 32.66 -2.87 -1.79
CA THR A 528 33.61 -2.56 -2.87
C THR A 528 33.01 -2.68 -4.28
N ALA A 529 31.77 -3.17 -4.39
CA ALA A 529 31.09 -3.35 -5.67
C ALA A 529 29.77 -2.55 -5.71
N LEU A 530 29.61 -1.69 -6.73
CA LEU A 530 28.33 -1.10 -7.06
C LEU A 530 27.52 -2.15 -7.83
N SER A 531 26.64 -2.87 -7.13
CA SER A 531 25.95 -4.04 -7.65
C SER A 531 24.61 -3.70 -8.27
N TYR A 532 23.97 -2.61 -7.85
CA TYR A 532 22.73 -2.14 -8.41
C TYR A 532 22.62 -0.62 -8.29
N GLN A 533 21.93 0.01 -9.23
CA GLN A 533 21.61 1.43 -9.15
C GLN A 533 20.24 1.72 -9.74
N ILE A 534 19.54 2.66 -9.15
CA ILE A 534 18.22 3.11 -9.58
C ILE A 534 18.34 4.60 -9.87
N ASN A 535 18.20 4.95 -11.13
CA ASN A 535 18.40 6.32 -11.60
C ASN A 535 17.09 6.91 -12.14
N THR A 536 16.89 8.20 -11.92
CA THR A 536 15.69 8.90 -12.41
C THR A 536 15.80 9.34 -13.85
N THR A 537 17.02 9.37 -14.40
CA THR A 537 17.36 9.76 -15.78
C THR A 537 18.47 8.83 -16.32
N GLU A 538 18.99 9.12 -17.50
CA GLU A 538 20.15 8.45 -18.10
C GLU A 538 21.47 8.66 -17.33
N ALA A 539 21.52 9.55 -16.37
CA ALA A 539 22.70 9.76 -15.53
C ALA A 539 22.95 8.53 -14.64
N VAL A 540 24.19 8.05 -14.63
CA VAL A 540 24.57 6.85 -13.88
C VAL A 540 25.55 7.19 -12.75
N SER A 541 25.44 6.44 -11.66
CA SER A 541 26.40 6.49 -10.58
C SER A 541 27.62 5.62 -10.91
N THR A 542 28.81 6.01 -10.47
CA THR A 542 30.06 5.26 -10.72
C THR A 542 30.89 5.13 -9.45
N LEU A 543 31.47 3.95 -9.26
CA LEU A 543 32.42 3.70 -8.16
C LEU A 543 33.83 3.51 -8.71
N THR A 544 34.76 4.34 -8.23
CA THR A 544 36.18 4.24 -8.56
C THR A 544 36.98 4.21 -7.24
N ASP A 545 37.64 3.10 -6.98
CA ASP A 545 38.27 2.83 -5.68
C ASP A 545 37.23 2.99 -4.53
N ASN A 546 37.44 3.94 -3.64
CA ASN A 546 36.51 4.26 -2.55
C ASN A 546 35.64 5.49 -2.84
N THR A 547 35.69 6.03 -4.04
CA THR A 547 34.95 7.24 -4.41
C THR A 547 33.73 6.87 -5.24
N LEU A 548 32.55 7.10 -4.68
CA LEU A 548 31.26 6.94 -5.34
C LEU A 548 30.78 8.30 -5.86
N THR A 549 30.64 8.43 -7.17
CA THR A 549 29.97 9.57 -7.79
C THR A 549 28.50 9.20 -8.01
N MET A 550 27.60 9.94 -7.41
CA MET A 550 26.16 9.68 -7.38
C MET A 550 25.42 10.51 -8.41
N ALA A 551 24.63 9.86 -9.26
CA ALA A 551 23.69 10.55 -10.14
C ALA A 551 22.67 11.39 -9.34
N PRO A 552 22.13 12.49 -9.92
CA PRO A 552 21.05 13.27 -9.32
C PRO A 552 19.83 12.38 -8.99
N TYR A 553 19.29 12.50 -7.78
CA TYR A 553 18.15 11.71 -7.30
C TYR A 553 18.34 10.18 -7.44
N GLY A 554 19.61 9.72 -7.47
CA GLY A 554 19.96 8.31 -7.64
C GLY A 554 20.02 7.54 -6.32
N ILE A 555 19.77 6.23 -6.41
CA ILE A 555 19.99 5.25 -5.34
C ILE A 555 21.05 4.28 -5.81
N ALA A 556 22.14 4.15 -5.08
CA ALA A 556 23.20 3.18 -5.30
C ALA A 556 23.13 2.09 -4.23
N VAL A 557 23.30 0.83 -4.66
CA VAL A 557 23.32 -0.34 -3.79
C VAL A 557 24.65 -1.05 -3.96
N LEU A 558 25.40 -1.15 -2.87
CA LEU A 558 26.73 -1.73 -2.87
C LEU A 558 26.75 -3.05 -2.08
N THR A 559 27.58 -3.97 -2.55
CA THR A 559 27.89 -5.25 -1.90
C THR A 559 29.35 -5.35 -1.49
N ARG A 560 29.64 -6.28 -0.58
CA ARG A 560 30.99 -6.59 -0.13
C ARG A 560 31.73 -7.47 -1.13
#